data_9bb93c6fbf8b92bcde22cc27e00e1aa9
#
_entry.id   9bb93c6fbf8b92bcde22cc27e00e1aa9
#
_cell.length_a   1.000
_cell.length_b   1.000
_cell.length_c   1.000
_cell.angle_alpha   90.00
_cell.angle_beta   90.00
_cell.angle_gamma   90.00
#
_symmetry.space_group_name_H-M   'P 1'
#
loop_
_entity.id
_entity.type
_entity.pdbx_description
1 polymer ?
#
loop_
_entity_poly.entity_id
_entity_poly.type
_entity_poly.pdbx_seq_one_letter_code
_entity_poly.pdbx_strand_id
1 'polypeptide(L)'
;QFYSKLYGKEPEDKDLKFTSPIKLASMIEAEFGHTVLDEIIQKSLPDERVFPNELYKDMLNLPWHDIFTTNYDRLLENGMKLKGVRRYYQVVTNKDTLIYTPSPRIIKLHGSFPDIRPYIITEEDYRTYLDKHPEYVNTVRQSLIETLFCLIGFSSDDPNFLNWIGWLRDIMGRLAMPVYLITFSHHIHGANVKLLSSRNIEIVNLANINGIKKYSEALSFLFNYLKSHKKRSWDCSIECELKDENSIKDYIAQAEKVRRAYPGWIVIPDDLLIEFENDNIPYQIEKCIKDISDEKLKIRLLFEFDWRLNISLSPKRYDWYQQELEAITLKTDESLEIHQKKIWLLISLLNIYRHKGEIKKYDELKDNIGKEIDDVSDEIRSRYYNEVSLMFLSRLDYDAALGIVQKWNPSSMDYKSRILRASVWDECGKENEALKELKDIRDDIQKQRLAEN
;
A
#
# COMPACT_ATOMS: atom_id res chain seq x y z
N GLN A 1 34.92 0.56 -21.51
CA GLN A 1 34.94 1.93 -22.05
C GLN A 1 35.89 2.82 -21.27
N PHE A 2 35.82 2.94 -19.94
CA PHE A 2 36.75 3.76 -19.13
C PHE A 2 38.22 3.34 -19.38
N TYR A 3 38.48 2.02 -19.31
CA TYR A 3 39.83 1.50 -19.55
C TYR A 3 40.34 1.82 -20.94
N SER A 4 39.51 1.58 -21.95
CA SER A 4 39.87 1.85 -23.36
C SER A 4 40.13 3.35 -23.63
N LYS A 5 39.37 4.24 -22.95
CA LYS A 5 39.57 5.70 -23.07
C LYS A 5 40.88 6.15 -22.42
N LEU A 6 41.26 5.57 -21.28
CA LEU A 6 42.52 5.92 -20.58
C LEU A 6 43.76 5.36 -21.26
N TYR A 7 43.69 4.11 -21.65
CA TYR A 7 44.90 3.36 -22.08
C TYR A 7 44.98 3.10 -23.57
N GLY A 8 44.00 3.55 -24.37
CA GLY A 8 43.97 3.40 -25.83
C GLY A 8 43.86 1.95 -26.32
N LYS A 9 43.53 1.00 -25.44
CA LYS A 9 43.41 -0.42 -25.75
C LYS A 9 42.27 -1.04 -24.96
N GLU A 10 41.72 -2.14 -25.47
CA GLU A 10 40.73 -2.93 -24.72
C GLU A 10 41.38 -3.64 -23.53
N PRO A 11 40.63 -3.79 -22.39
CA PRO A 11 41.16 -4.47 -21.20
C PRO A 11 41.30 -5.97 -21.46
N GLU A 12 42.36 -6.58 -20.91
CA GLU A 12 42.43 -8.02 -20.76
C GLU A 12 41.70 -8.49 -19.47
N ASP A 13 41.37 -9.78 -19.36
CA ASP A 13 40.67 -10.34 -18.19
C ASP A 13 41.39 -10.04 -16.87
N LYS A 14 42.71 -9.99 -16.85
CA LYS A 14 43.52 -9.63 -15.66
C LYS A 14 43.33 -8.15 -15.29
N ASP A 15 43.22 -7.26 -16.28
CA ASP A 15 43.04 -5.84 -16.05
C ASP A 15 41.69 -5.57 -15.40
N LEU A 16 40.62 -6.25 -15.84
CA LEU A 16 39.28 -6.15 -15.29
C LEU A 16 39.19 -6.67 -13.85
N LYS A 17 40.00 -7.70 -13.49
CA LYS A 17 39.98 -8.28 -12.15
C LYS A 17 40.61 -7.39 -11.08
N PHE A 18 41.59 -6.57 -11.46
CA PHE A 18 42.40 -5.78 -10.52
C PHE A 18 42.12 -4.28 -10.58
N THR A 19 41.22 -3.82 -11.46
CA THR A 19 40.93 -2.39 -11.59
C THR A 19 39.53 -2.06 -11.10
N SER A 20 39.45 -1.18 -10.11
CA SER A 20 38.17 -0.68 -9.60
C SER A 20 37.47 0.21 -10.63
N PRO A 21 36.20 -0.04 -11.01
CA PRO A 21 35.45 0.86 -11.87
C PRO A 21 35.33 2.28 -11.34
N ILE A 22 35.20 2.44 -10.03
CA ILE A 22 35.12 3.74 -9.33
C ILE A 22 36.44 4.51 -9.51
N LYS A 23 37.58 3.83 -9.35
CA LYS A 23 38.90 4.44 -9.56
C LYS A 23 39.10 4.84 -11.01
N LEU A 24 38.71 4.01 -11.98
CA LEU A 24 38.77 4.35 -13.40
C LEU A 24 37.94 5.61 -13.72
N ALA A 25 36.76 5.72 -13.13
CA ALA A 25 35.92 6.90 -13.28
C ALA A 25 36.61 8.16 -12.74
N SER A 26 37.24 8.08 -11.54
CA SER A 26 38.03 9.19 -10.98
C SER A 26 39.20 9.59 -11.88
N MET A 27 39.88 8.61 -12.48
CA MET A 27 40.96 8.90 -13.41
C MET A 27 40.47 9.59 -14.72
N ILE A 28 39.31 9.17 -15.25
CA ILE A 28 38.68 9.83 -16.41
C ILE A 28 38.31 11.28 -16.05
N GLU A 29 37.69 11.48 -14.89
CA GLU A 29 37.33 12.84 -14.46
C GLU A 29 38.56 13.75 -14.31
N ALA A 30 39.62 13.24 -13.69
CA ALA A 30 40.86 13.99 -13.50
C ALA A 30 41.58 14.34 -14.82
N GLU A 31 41.58 13.46 -15.77
CA GLU A 31 42.31 13.65 -17.08
C GLU A 31 41.46 14.41 -18.09
N PHE A 32 40.17 14.11 -18.22
CA PHE A 32 39.30 14.59 -19.32
C PHE A 32 38.15 15.49 -18.82
N GLY A 33 37.97 15.62 -17.55
CA GLY A 33 36.89 16.41 -16.93
C GLY A 33 35.55 15.68 -16.86
N HIS A 34 34.65 16.25 -16.04
CA HIS A 34 33.36 15.68 -15.65
C HIS A 34 32.41 15.43 -16.86
N THR A 35 32.43 16.33 -17.86
CA THR A 35 31.57 16.20 -19.06
C THR A 35 31.90 14.94 -19.87
N VAL A 36 33.19 14.61 -20.01
CA VAL A 36 33.61 13.39 -20.74
C VAL A 36 33.22 12.13 -19.98
N LEU A 37 33.34 12.16 -18.67
CA LEU A 37 32.87 11.06 -17.79
C LEU A 37 31.37 10.80 -17.99
N ASP A 38 30.54 11.84 -17.93
CA ASP A 38 29.10 11.75 -18.15
C ASP A 38 28.75 11.20 -19.53
N GLU A 39 29.42 11.69 -20.61
CA GLU A 39 29.20 11.19 -21.96
C GLU A 39 29.49 9.69 -22.08
N ILE A 40 30.58 9.21 -21.48
CA ILE A 40 30.93 7.79 -21.54
C ILE A 40 29.87 6.96 -20.82
N ILE A 41 29.38 7.40 -19.69
CA ILE A 41 28.35 6.70 -18.92
C ILE A 41 27.05 6.69 -19.72
N GLN A 42 26.58 7.83 -20.20
CA GLN A 42 25.36 7.94 -20.97
C GLN A 42 25.36 7.04 -22.19
N LYS A 43 26.48 6.99 -22.95
CA LYS A 43 26.65 6.10 -24.10
C LYS A 43 26.68 4.61 -23.71
N SER A 44 26.98 4.31 -22.44
CA SER A 44 27.05 2.93 -21.93
C SER A 44 25.70 2.43 -21.42
N LEU A 45 24.76 3.33 -21.15
CA LEU A 45 23.44 2.96 -20.63
C LEU A 45 22.57 2.38 -21.75
N PRO A 46 21.90 1.27 -21.48
CA PRO A 46 21.12 0.55 -22.51
C PRO A 46 19.69 1.06 -22.67
N ASP A 47 19.31 2.23 -22.13
CA ASP A 47 17.93 2.71 -22.02
C ASP A 47 17.11 2.67 -23.32
N GLU A 48 17.76 2.82 -24.47
CA GLU A 48 17.10 2.74 -25.77
C GLU A 48 17.07 1.31 -26.38
N ARG A 49 17.80 0.37 -25.80
CA ARG A 49 17.99 -0.99 -26.33
C ARG A 49 17.51 -2.09 -25.43
N VAL A 50 17.30 -1.81 -24.15
CA VAL A 50 16.87 -2.79 -23.16
C VAL A 50 15.53 -2.36 -22.59
N PHE A 51 14.55 -3.23 -22.76
CA PHE A 51 13.20 -3.03 -22.25
C PHE A 51 12.94 -3.95 -21.06
N PRO A 52 12.18 -3.47 -20.04
CA PRO A 52 11.77 -4.33 -18.94
C PRO A 52 10.89 -5.46 -19.46
N ASN A 53 11.07 -6.65 -18.88
CA ASN A 53 10.34 -7.85 -19.25
C ASN A 53 9.35 -8.27 -18.15
N GLU A 54 8.71 -9.44 -18.25
CA GLU A 54 7.79 -10.01 -17.28
C GLU A 54 8.37 -10.10 -15.85
N LEU A 55 9.70 -10.28 -15.72
CA LEU A 55 10.35 -10.32 -14.40
C LEU A 55 10.21 -8.99 -13.65
N TYR A 56 10.31 -7.86 -14.36
CA TYR A 56 10.04 -6.53 -13.77
C TYR A 56 8.58 -6.39 -13.36
N LYS A 57 7.65 -6.90 -14.16
CA LYS A 57 6.23 -6.92 -13.82
C LYS A 57 5.96 -7.70 -12.54
N ASP A 58 6.52 -8.92 -12.44
CA ASP A 58 6.35 -9.76 -11.24
C ASP A 58 6.93 -9.09 -10.00
N MET A 59 8.13 -8.50 -10.13
CA MET A 59 8.78 -7.77 -9.05
C MET A 59 7.96 -6.55 -8.61
N LEU A 60 7.52 -5.72 -9.55
CA LEU A 60 6.80 -4.47 -9.24
C LEU A 60 5.38 -4.70 -8.69
N ASN A 61 4.79 -5.87 -8.91
CA ASN A 61 3.51 -6.25 -8.32
C ASN A 61 3.63 -6.79 -6.87
N LEU A 62 4.86 -6.99 -6.36
CA LEU A 62 5.04 -7.33 -4.95
C LEU A 62 4.84 -6.10 -4.06
N PRO A 63 4.38 -6.27 -2.81
CA PRO A 63 4.06 -5.16 -1.91
C PRO A 63 5.31 -4.56 -1.25
N TRP A 64 6.27 -4.09 -2.06
CA TRP A 64 7.42 -3.36 -1.54
C TRP A 64 6.97 -2.05 -0.89
N HIS A 65 7.52 -1.74 0.27
CA HIS A 65 7.32 -0.43 0.89
C HIS A 65 8.02 0.65 0.06
N ASP A 66 9.32 0.46 -0.20
CA ASP A 66 10.13 1.29 -1.10
C ASP A 66 11.11 0.42 -1.89
N ILE A 67 11.55 0.89 -3.05
CA ILE A 67 12.60 0.29 -3.87
C ILE A 67 13.74 1.31 -3.97
N PHE A 68 14.87 1.00 -3.38
CA PHE A 68 16.09 1.79 -3.51
C PHE A 68 16.92 1.25 -4.66
N THR A 69 17.43 2.12 -5.50
CA THR A 69 18.31 1.72 -6.61
C THR A 69 19.50 2.66 -6.75
N THR A 70 20.66 2.08 -6.99
CA THR A 70 21.89 2.79 -7.36
C THR A 70 22.06 2.88 -8.88
N ASN A 71 21.17 2.24 -9.66
CA ASN A 71 21.21 2.28 -11.11
C ASN A 71 20.74 3.62 -11.65
N TYR A 72 21.42 4.08 -12.71
CA TYR A 72 21.10 5.32 -13.41
C TYR A 72 20.01 5.15 -14.48
N ASP A 73 19.81 3.89 -14.98
CA ASP A 73 18.85 3.57 -16.02
C ASP A 73 17.39 3.79 -15.58
N ARG A 74 16.47 3.71 -16.55
CA ARG A 74 15.02 3.87 -16.34
C ARG A 74 14.24 2.56 -16.44
N LEU A 75 14.87 1.42 -16.22
CA LEU A 75 14.21 0.12 -16.36
C LEU A 75 13.06 -0.08 -15.37
N LEU A 76 13.20 0.39 -14.14
CA LEU A 76 12.11 0.33 -13.13
C LEU A 76 10.94 1.22 -13.53
N GLU A 77 11.20 2.46 -13.94
CA GLU A 77 10.20 3.44 -14.38
C GLU A 77 9.46 2.95 -15.64
N ASN A 78 10.20 2.38 -16.59
CA ASN A 78 9.62 1.78 -17.79
C ASN A 78 8.88 0.48 -17.46
N GLY A 79 9.34 -0.26 -16.44
CA GLY A 79 8.66 -1.45 -15.92
C GLY A 79 7.25 -1.16 -15.42
N MET A 80 7.04 -0.01 -14.77
CA MET A 80 5.71 0.41 -14.33
C MET A 80 4.70 0.62 -15.46
N LYS A 81 5.17 0.82 -16.70
CA LYS A 81 4.32 1.01 -17.89
C LYS A 81 3.90 -0.32 -18.53
N LEU A 82 4.44 -1.45 -18.07
CA LEU A 82 4.09 -2.77 -18.62
C LEU A 82 2.63 -3.10 -18.33
N LYS A 83 1.97 -3.71 -19.32
CA LYS A 83 0.59 -4.21 -19.16
C LYS A 83 0.54 -5.25 -18.04
N GLY A 84 -0.34 -5.01 -17.05
CA GLY A 84 -0.53 -5.92 -15.91
C GLY A 84 0.32 -5.57 -14.67
N VAL A 85 1.07 -4.47 -14.68
CA VAL A 85 1.57 -3.85 -13.45
C VAL A 85 0.41 -3.07 -12.82
N ARG A 86 0.04 -3.47 -11.61
CA ARG A 86 -1.10 -2.90 -10.87
C ARG A 86 -0.66 -1.91 -9.79
N ARG A 87 0.58 -2.03 -9.32
CA ARG A 87 1.12 -1.19 -8.25
C ARG A 87 1.87 -0.01 -8.83
N TYR A 88 1.51 1.19 -8.39
CA TYR A 88 2.17 2.42 -8.80
C TYR A 88 3.18 2.84 -7.73
N TYR A 89 4.41 3.12 -8.15
CA TYR A 89 5.47 3.68 -7.32
C TYR A 89 5.76 5.10 -7.78
N GLN A 90 5.86 6.00 -6.83
CA GLN A 90 6.32 7.36 -7.13
C GLN A 90 7.83 7.38 -7.24
N VAL A 91 8.37 8.01 -8.30
CA VAL A 91 9.82 8.04 -8.54
C VAL A 91 10.42 9.27 -7.85
N VAL A 92 11.37 9.03 -6.96
CA VAL A 92 12.12 10.06 -6.24
C VAL A 92 13.52 10.14 -6.81
N THR A 93 13.84 11.28 -7.42
CA THR A 93 15.13 11.52 -8.08
C THR A 93 15.90 12.70 -7.48
N ASN A 94 15.23 13.52 -6.64
CA ASN A 94 15.85 14.65 -5.95
C ASN A 94 15.24 14.81 -4.55
N LYS A 95 15.94 15.58 -3.69
CA LYS A 95 15.55 15.82 -2.30
C LYS A 95 14.21 16.54 -2.16
N ASP A 96 13.89 17.43 -3.08
CA ASP A 96 12.68 18.24 -2.99
C ASP A 96 11.42 17.39 -3.17
N THR A 97 11.48 16.38 -4.04
CA THR A 97 10.38 15.42 -4.22
C THR A 97 10.29 14.41 -3.07
N LEU A 98 11.39 14.08 -2.41
CA LEU A 98 11.42 13.09 -1.32
C LEU A 98 10.47 13.45 -0.17
N ILE A 99 10.39 14.74 0.18
CA ILE A 99 9.59 15.25 1.31
C ILE A 99 8.07 15.06 1.07
N TYR A 100 7.64 15.22 -0.19
CA TYR A 100 6.21 15.19 -0.55
C TYR A 100 5.74 13.86 -1.12
N THR A 101 6.63 12.87 -1.22
CA THR A 101 6.34 11.60 -1.89
C THR A 101 6.11 10.50 -0.85
N PRO A 102 4.86 10.06 -0.64
CA PRO A 102 4.57 8.91 0.23
C PRO A 102 5.02 7.59 -0.42
N SER A 103 5.26 6.58 0.42
CA SER A 103 5.45 5.20 -0.07
C SER A 103 4.16 4.66 -0.71
N PRO A 104 4.27 3.77 -1.70
CA PRO A 104 5.48 3.11 -2.18
C PRO A 104 6.28 3.95 -3.19
N ARG A 105 7.61 3.95 -3.09
CA ARG A 105 8.50 4.78 -3.89
C ARG A 105 9.58 3.97 -4.60
N ILE A 106 10.07 4.49 -5.74
CA ILE A 106 11.36 4.12 -6.33
C ILE A 106 12.31 5.28 -6.07
N ILE A 107 13.35 5.06 -5.27
CA ILE A 107 14.28 6.10 -4.83
C ILE A 107 15.62 5.89 -5.54
N LYS A 108 16.01 6.85 -6.38
CA LYS A 108 17.24 6.85 -7.17
C LYS A 108 18.38 7.46 -6.35
N LEU A 109 19.15 6.61 -5.68
CA LEU A 109 20.20 7.05 -4.75
C LEU A 109 21.39 7.73 -5.42
N HIS A 110 21.75 7.34 -6.64
CA HIS A 110 22.93 7.80 -7.35
C HIS A 110 22.63 8.71 -8.54
N GLY A 111 21.43 9.26 -8.62
CA GLY A 111 20.96 10.06 -9.75
C GLY A 111 20.30 9.24 -10.85
N SER A 112 19.86 9.90 -11.92
CA SER A 112 19.15 9.28 -13.05
C SER A 112 19.53 9.95 -14.36
N PHE A 113 20.00 9.19 -15.34
CA PHE A 113 20.27 9.71 -16.67
C PHE A 113 18.99 9.90 -17.49
N PRO A 114 18.97 10.89 -18.42
CA PRO A 114 20.07 11.84 -18.72
C PRO A 114 20.03 13.11 -17.87
N ASP A 115 18.96 13.38 -17.10
CA ASP A 115 18.62 14.75 -16.73
C ASP A 115 18.82 15.07 -15.24
N ILE A 116 19.07 14.08 -14.37
CA ILE A 116 18.99 14.30 -12.91
C ILE A 116 20.31 13.99 -12.23
N ARG A 117 21.00 15.07 -11.89
CA ARG A 117 22.23 15.09 -11.09
C ARG A 117 21.95 15.24 -9.60
N PRO A 118 22.90 14.93 -8.72
CA PRO A 118 24.27 14.48 -9.00
C PRO A 118 24.35 12.99 -9.35
N TYR A 119 25.36 12.62 -10.14
CA TYR A 119 25.70 11.22 -10.38
C TYR A 119 26.80 10.79 -9.40
N ILE A 120 26.62 9.70 -8.72
CA ILE A 120 27.58 9.17 -7.74
C ILE A 120 28.41 8.08 -8.44
N ILE A 121 29.62 8.46 -8.87
CA ILE A 121 30.42 7.64 -9.79
C ILE A 121 31.88 7.54 -9.35
N THR A 122 32.48 8.65 -8.91
CA THR A 122 33.89 8.76 -8.58
C THR A 122 34.17 8.42 -7.11
N GLU A 123 35.43 8.16 -6.75
CA GLU A 123 35.84 7.95 -5.36
C GLU A 123 35.45 9.13 -4.46
N GLU A 124 35.53 10.36 -4.99
CA GLU A 124 35.16 11.57 -4.27
C GLU A 124 33.66 11.68 -4.05
N ASP A 125 32.82 11.26 -5.02
CA ASP A 125 31.37 11.22 -4.85
C ASP A 125 30.97 10.25 -3.72
N TYR A 126 31.54 9.05 -3.73
CA TYR A 126 31.29 8.06 -2.67
C TYR A 126 31.79 8.54 -1.30
N ARG A 127 32.97 9.16 -1.24
CA ARG A 127 33.55 9.68 0.01
C ARG A 127 32.70 10.75 0.64
N THR A 128 32.14 11.66 -0.16
CA THR A 128 31.35 12.80 0.31
C THR A 128 29.85 12.53 0.38
N TYR A 129 29.40 11.33 -0.02
CA TYR A 129 27.96 11.00 -0.14
C TYR A 129 27.18 11.22 1.15
N LEU A 130 27.71 10.76 2.28
CA LEU A 130 27.03 10.85 3.57
C LEU A 130 26.74 12.30 3.99
N ASP A 131 27.65 13.20 3.65
CA ASP A 131 27.58 14.63 4.01
C ASP A 131 26.75 15.44 2.99
N LYS A 132 26.84 15.09 1.70
CA LYS A 132 26.16 15.83 0.63
C LYS A 132 24.71 15.37 0.40
N HIS A 133 24.36 14.14 0.80
CA HIS A 133 23.05 13.52 0.57
C HIS A 133 22.43 12.94 1.84
N PRO A 134 22.41 13.69 2.98
CA PRO A 134 21.90 13.19 4.25
C PRO A 134 20.43 12.77 4.18
N GLU A 135 19.63 13.38 3.29
CA GLU A 135 18.24 13.05 3.06
C GLU A 135 18.04 11.60 2.58
N TYR A 136 18.85 11.15 1.63
CA TYR A 136 18.82 9.76 1.15
C TYR A 136 19.38 8.79 2.18
N VAL A 137 20.50 9.18 2.82
CA VAL A 137 21.16 8.40 3.88
C VAL A 137 20.17 8.10 5.01
N ASN A 138 19.46 9.12 5.49
CA ASN A 138 18.51 8.98 6.58
C ASN A 138 17.28 8.12 6.15
N THR A 139 16.81 8.26 4.92
CA THR A 139 15.70 7.45 4.40
C THR A 139 16.09 5.97 4.33
N VAL A 140 17.29 5.64 3.84
CA VAL A 140 17.76 4.25 3.82
C VAL A 140 17.96 3.71 5.25
N ARG A 141 18.55 4.49 6.14
CA ARG A 141 18.74 4.12 7.55
C ARG A 141 17.42 3.85 8.26
N GLN A 142 16.42 4.68 8.05
CA GLN A 142 15.08 4.49 8.58
C GLN A 142 14.46 3.19 8.07
N SER A 143 14.53 2.95 6.77
CA SER A 143 14.03 1.71 6.19
C SER A 143 14.75 0.46 6.71
N LEU A 144 16.05 0.52 6.95
CA LEU A 144 16.82 -0.57 7.55
C LEU A 144 16.41 -0.88 9.02
N ILE A 145 15.89 0.11 9.74
CA ILE A 145 15.38 -0.07 11.11
C ILE A 145 13.96 -0.64 11.10
N GLU A 146 13.09 -0.14 10.22
CA GLU A 146 11.64 -0.37 10.30
C GLU A 146 11.14 -1.52 9.44
N THR A 147 11.89 -1.92 8.38
CA THR A 147 11.41 -2.87 7.38
C THR A 147 12.41 -4.00 7.13
N LEU A 148 11.91 -5.13 6.59
CA LEU A 148 12.77 -6.16 6.04
C LEU A 148 13.44 -5.66 4.76
N PHE A 149 14.76 -5.71 4.73
CA PHE A 149 15.54 -5.20 3.61
C PHE A 149 16.09 -6.34 2.75
N CYS A 150 15.79 -6.31 1.43
CA CYS A 150 16.23 -7.32 0.48
C CYS A 150 17.14 -6.70 -0.58
N LEU A 151 18.31 -7.29 -0.78
CA LEU A 151 19.26 -6.92 -1.82
C LEU A 151 19.09 -7.85 -3.03
N ILE A 152 18.70 -7.31 -4.17
CA ILE A 152 18.46 -8.06 -5.41
C ILE A 152 19.36 -7.46 -6.51
N GLY A 153 20.18 -8.30 -7.14
CA GLY A 153 21.14 -7.84 -8.15
C GLY A 153 22.23 -6.93 -7.61
N PHE A 154 22.55 -7.04 -6.31
CA PHE A 154 23.48 -6.18 -5.60
C PHE A 154 24.73 -6.97 -5.17
N SER A 155 25.93 -6.39 -5.36
CA SER A 155 27.19 -7.08 -5.06
C SER A 155 27.54 -7.15 -3.57
N SER A 156 26.87 -6.38 -2.73
CA SER A 156 27.18 -6.15 -1.31
C SER A 156 28.53 -5.45 -1.02
N ASP A 157 29.23 -4.99 -2.05
CA ASP A 157 30.54 -4.32 -1.91
C ASP A 157 30.44 -2.79 -2.11
N ASP A 158 29.23 -2.24 -2.28
CA ASP A 158 29.00 -0.80 -2.38
C ASP A 158 29.45 -0.09 -1.08
N PRO A 159 30.38 0.90 -1.16
CA PRO A 159 30.93 1.55 0.03
C PRO A 159 29.87 2.24 0.88
N ASN A 160 28.86 2.86 0.27
CA ASN A 160 27.79 3.53 1.00
C ASN A 160 26.94 2.52 1.76
N PHE A 161 26.59 1.39 1.11
CA PHE A 161 25.83 0.31 1.74
C PHE A 161 26.58 -0.27 2.94
N LEU A 162 27.88 -0.51 2.83
CA LEU A 162 28.70 -1.00 3.94
C LEU A 162 28.72 -0.02 5.12
N ASN A 163 28.74 1.27 4.87
CA ASN A 163 28.65 2.30 5.90
C ASN A 163 27.26 2.27 6.59
N TRP A 164 26.16 2.09 5.85
CA TRP A 164 24.83 2.00 6.44
C TRP A 164 24.63 0.76 7.30
N ILE A 165 25.14 -0.38 6.87
CA ILE A 165 25.11 -1.62 7.66
C ILE A 165 25.96 -1.52 8.92
N GLY A 166 27.14 -0.90 8.83
CA GLY A 166 27.98 -0.60 9.99
C GLY A 166 27.23 0.26 11.01
N TRP A 167 26.66 1.36 10.56
CA TRP A 167 25.85 2.25 11.38
C TRP A 167 24.64 1.53 12.04
N LEU A 168 23.90 0.71 11.29
CA LEU A 168 22.76 -0.06 11.81
C LEU A 168 23.21 -0.97 12.97
N ARG A 169 24.32 -1.67 12.80
CA ARG A 169 24.88 -2.56 13.83
C ARG A 169 25.31 -1.79 15.09
N ASP A 170 25.92 -0.63 14.92
CA ASP A 170 26.39 0.20 16.03
C ASP A 170 25.21 0.72 16.89
N ILE A 171 24.07 1.04 16.25
CA ILE A 171 22.89 1.59 16.94
C ILE A 171 21.98 0.50 17.48
N MET A 172 21.65 -0.51 16.67
CA MET A 172 20.65 -1.52 17.00
C MET A 172 21.24 -2.78 17.65
N GLY A 173 22.54 -3.01 17.49
CA GLY A 173 23.21 -4.18 18.06
C GLY A 173 22.52 -5.49 17.67
N ARG A 174 22.13 -6.26 18.67
CA ARG A 174 21.42 -7.56 18.48
C ARG A 174 19.96 -7.42 18.07
N LEU A 175 19.39 -6.22 18.12
CA LEU A 175 18.01 -5.94 17.71
C LEU A 175 17.89 -5.60 16.23
N ALA A 176 19.01 -5.42 15.52
CA ALA A 176 19.02 -5.15 14.09
C ALA A 176 18.35 -6.32 13.33
N MET A 177 17.39 -6.00 12.48
CA MET A 177 16.83 -7.01 11.58
C MET A 177 17.86 -7.44 10.56
N PRO A 178 17.88 -8.73 10.14
CA PRO A 178 18.79 -9.18 9.10
C PRO A 178 18.44 -8.56 7.75
N VAL A 179 19.49 -8.27 6.97
CA VAL A 179 19.35 -7.89 5.55
C VAL A 179 19.51 -9.13 4.70
N TYR A 180 18.59 -9.39 3.80
CA TYR A 180 18.60 -10.58 2.95
C TYR A 180 19.26 -10.31 1.61
N LEU A 181 20.36 -11.00 1.32
CA LEU A 181 21.04 -10.97 0.01
C LEU A 181 20.52 -12.12 -0.87
N ILE A 182 19.75 -11.77 -1.89
CA ILE A 182 19.24 -12.71 -2.88
C ILE A 182 20.31 -12.95 -3.94
N THR A 183 20.81 -14.17 -4.03
CA THR A 183 21.88 -14.54 -4.95
C THR A 183 21.58 -15.85 -5.68
N PHE A 184 22.31 -16.08 -6.77
CA PHE A 184 22.30 -17.33 -7.54
C PHE A 184 23.74 -17.74 -7.82
N SER A 185 24.32 -18.51 -6.93
CA SER A 185 25.71 -18.95 -7.07
C SER A 185 25.85 -20.42 -6.72
N HIS A 186 26.43 -21.20 -7.61
CA HIS A 186 26.69 -22.61 -7.36
C HIS A 186 27.82 -22.86 -6.35
N HIS A 187 28.63 -21.83 -6.10
CA HIS A 187 29.72 -21.91 -5.14
C HIS A 187 29.91 -20.58 -4.41
N ILE A 188 29.61 -20.56 -3.12
CA ILE A 188 29.88 -19.43 -2.23
C ILE A 188 30.94 -19.87 -1.23
N HIS A 189 32.05 -19.16 -1.22
CA HIS A 189 33.15 -19.48 -0.31
C HIS A 189 32.72 -19.26 1.14
N GLY A 190 33.03 -20.22 2.03
CA GLY A 190 32.59 -20.18 3.43
C GLY A 190 33.07 -18.93 4.21
N ALA A 191 34.21 -18.35 3.83
CA ALA A 191 34.67 -17.09 4.42
C ALA A 191 33.73 -15.92 4.07
N ASN A 192 33.20 -15.86 2.84
CA ASN A 192 32.24 -14.84 2.45
C ASN A 192 30.93 -14.98 3.21
N VAL A 193 30.44 -16.21 3.41
CA VAL A 193 29.25 -16.46 4.23
C VAL A 193 29.44 -15.94 5.64
N LYS A 194 30.58 -16.27 6.27
CA LYS A 194 30.91 -15.80 7.63
C LYS A 194 31.04 -14.26 7.69
N LEU A 195 31.67 -13.65 6.70
CA LEU A 195 31.82 -12.20 6.62
C LEU A 195 30.46 -11.51 6.50
N LEU A 196 29.58 -11.97 5.61
CA LEU A 196 28.25 -11.39 5.44
C LEU A 196 27.38 -11.60 6.69
N SER A 197 27.41 -12.81 7.27
CA SER A 197 26.70 -13.09 8.52
C SER A 197 27.20 -12.21 9.67
N SER A 198 28.52 -11.96 9.76
CA SER A 198 29.08 -11.02 10.76
C SER A 198 28.61 -9.57 10.59
N ARG A 199 28.13 -9.23 9.40
CA ARG A 199 27.52 -7.94 9.04
C ARG A 199 25.99 -7.94 9.16
N ASN A 200 25.40 -8.99 9.71
CA ASN A 200 23.96 -9.21 9.78
C ASN A 200 23.29 -9.31 8.40
N ILE A 201 24.00 -9.84 7.41
CA ILE A 201 23.49 -10.09 6.06
C ILE A 201 23.32 -11.59 5.90
N GLU A 202 22.09 -12.02 5.65
CA GLU A 202 21.75 -13.42 5.39
C GLU A 202 21.64 -13.70 3.90
N ILE A 203 22.30 -14.78 3.46
CA ILE A 203 22.32 -15.16 2.05
C ILE A 203 21.14 -16.09 1.74
N VAL A 204 20.28 -15.65 0.83
CA VAL A 204 19.25 -16.49 0.21
C VAL A 204 19.76 -16.93 -1.16
N ASN A 205 20.37 -18.12 -1.21
CA ASN A 205 20.94 -18.64 -2.44
C ASN A 205 19.93 -19.47 -3.22
N LEU A 206 19.44 -18.93 -4.31
CA LEU A 206 18.42 -19.54 -5.17
C LEU A 206 18.99 -20.67 -6.06
N ALA A 207 20.33 -20.82 -6.18
CA ALA A 207 20.94 -21.91 -6.93
C ALA A 207 20.73 -23.29 -6.30
N ASN A 208 20.31 -23.33 -5.02
CA ASN A 208 19.98 -24.56 -4.31
C ASN A 208 18.58 -25.12 -4.66
N ILE A 209 17.80 -24.40 -5.49
CA ILE A 209 16.48 -24.85 -5.92
C ILE A 209 16.62 -25.78 -7.13
N ASN A 210 16.14 -27.02 -6.98
CA ASN A 210 16.23 -28.03 -8.03
C ASN A 210 15.53 -27.60 -9.33
N GLY A 211 16.19 -27.78 -10.46
CA GLY A 211 15.63 -27.51 -11.80
C GLY A 211 15.84 -26.10 -12.32
N ILE A 212 16.33 -25.16 -11.51
CA ILE A 212 16.61 -23.77 -11.93
C ILE A 212 18.07 -23.66 -12.39
N LYS A 213 18.27 -23.11 -13.59
CA LYS A 213 19.60 -23.00 -14.21
C LYS A 213 20.08 -21.56 -14.43
N LYS A 214 19.16 -20.58 -14.38
CA LYS A 214 19.47 -19.18 -14.65
C LYS A 214 18.97 -18.27 -13.54
N TYR A 215 19.67 -17.17 -13.31
CA TYR A 215 19.31 -16.19 -12.31
C TYR A 215 17.91 -15.58 -12.55
N SER A 216 17.55 -15.30 -13.81
CA SER A 216 16.22 -14.80 -14.15
C SER A 216 15.08 -15.77 -13.81
N GLU A 217 15.29 -17.08 -14.03
CA GLU A 217 14.34 -18.13 -13.64
C GLU A 217 14.21 -18.22 -12.12
N ALA A 218 15.35 -18.09 -11.43
CA ALA A 218 15.40 -18.09 -9.96
C ALA A 218 14.63 -16.91 -9.34
N LEU A 219 14.80 -15.71 -9.90
CA LEU A 219 14.05 -14.53 -9.44
C LEU A 219 12.55 -14.66 -9.77
N SER A 220 12.20 -15.17 -10.95
CA SER A 220 10.80 -15.42 -11.30
C SER A 220 10.14 -16.41 -10.33
N PHE A 221 10.86 -17.48 -10.00
CA PHE A 221 10.42 -18.42 -8.97
C PHE A 221 10.23 -17.73 -7.60
N LEU A 222 11.22 -16.94 -7.16
CA LEU A 222 11.14 -16.21 -5.89
C LEU A 222 9.92 -15.27 -5.85
N PHE A 223 9.72 -14.46 -6.88
CA PHE A 223 8.61 -13.51 -6.92
C PHE A 223 7.25 -14.21 -6.94
N ASN A 224 7.11 -15.29 -7.70
CA ASN A 224 5.91 -16.12 -7.69
C ASN A 224 5.69 -16.81 -6.34
N TYR A 225 6.77 -17.30 -5.71
CA TYR A 225 6.70 -17.85 -4.36
C TYR A 225 6.22 -16.83 -3.34
N LEU A 226 6.80 -15.62 -3.32
CA LEU A 226 6.38 -14.54 -2.43
C LEU A 226 4.93 -14.12 -2.68
N LYS A 227 4.52 -14.08 -3.95
CA LYS A 227 3.14 -13.77 -4.34
C LYS A 227 2.16 -14.83 -3.86
N SER A 228 2.48 -16.12 -4.03
CA SER A 228 1.61 -17.24 -3.66
C SER A 228 1.57 -17.53 -2.17
N HIS A 229 2.67 -17.22 -1.46
CA HIS A 229 2.79 -17.45 -0.01
C HIS A 229 2.50 -16.21 0.84
N LYS A 230 2.04 -15.11 0.21
CA LYS A 230 1.42 -14.01 0.96
C LYS A 230 0.23 -14.63 1.69
N LYS A 231 0.34 -14.81 3.01
CA LYS A 231 -0.82 -15.16 3.85
C LYS A 231 -1.79 -13.99 3.80
N ARG A 232 -2.68 -14.00 2.81
CA ARG A 232 -3.83 -13.12 2.84
C ARG A 232 -4.72 -13.66 3.95
N SER A 233 -4.84 -12.93 5.02
CA SER A 233 -5.83 -13.20 6.06
C SER A 233 -7.26 -13.01 5.50
N TRP A 234 -7.38 -12.31 4.38
CA TRP A 234 -8.64 -12.00 3.74
C TRP A 234 -8.43 -11.77 2.23
N ASP A 235 -9.21 -12.47 1.41
CA ASP A 235 -9.26 -12.28 -0.04
C ASP A 235 -10.46 -11.41 -0.39
N CYS A 236 -10.18 -10.22 -0.95
CA CYS A 236 -11.20 -9.24 -1.33
C CYS A 236 -11.44 -9.20 -2.86
N SER A 237 -10.77 -10.05 -3.62
CA SER A 237 -10.92 -10.09 -5.07
C SER A 237 -12.29 -10.65 -5.47
N ILE A 238 -12.93 -10.01 -6.46
CA ILE A 238 -14.16 -10.46 -7.08
C ILE A 238 -13.92 -10.51 -8.58
N GLU A 239 -13.92 -11.73 -9.15
CA GLU A 239 -13.77 -11.96 -10.58
C GLU A 239 -15.15 -12.17 -11.21
N CYS A 240 -15.82 -11.07 -11.53
CA CYS A 240 -17.14 -11.11 -12.16
C CYS A 240 -17.33 -9.92 -13.10
N GLU A 241 -17.93 -10.16 -14.25
CA GLU A 241 -18.37 -9.12 -15.19
C GLU A 241 -19.89 -9.09 -15.21
N LEU A 242 -20.47 -7.93 -14.90
CA LEU A 242 -21.93 -7.77 -14.80
C LEU A 242 -22.54 -7.57 -16.19
N LYS A 243 -23.14 -8.64 -16.73
CA LYS A 243 -23.74 -8.66 -18.08
C LYS A 243 -25.24 -8.92 -18.06
N ASP A 244 -25.72 -9.69 -17.10
CA ASP A 244 -27.09 -10.15 -16.97
C ASP A 244 -27.43 -10.42 -15.50
N GLU A 245 -28.69 -10.81 -15.24
CA GLU A 245 -29.18 -11.07 -13.89
C GLU A 245 -28.44 -12.22 -13.18
N ASN A 246 -27.94 -13.22 -13.91
CA ASN A 246 -27.20 -14.33 -13.32
C ASN A 246 -25.81 -13.86 -12.84
N SER A 247 -25.09 -13.10 -13.67
CA SER A 247 -23.80 -12.52 -13.30
C SER A 247 -23.92 -11.55 -12.13
N ILE A 248 -25.05 -10.83 -12.00
CA ILE A 248 -25.34 -9.98 -10.84
C ILE A 248 -25.51 -10.84 -9.57
N LYS A 249 -26.25 -11.95 -9.65
CA LYS A 249 -26.41 -12.89 -8.53
C LYS A 249 -25.07 -13.50 -8.10
N ASP A 250 -24.22 -13.85 -9.07
CA ASP A 250 -22.89 -14.38 -8.82
C ASP A 250 -21.98 -13.32 -8.16
N TYR A 251 -22.02 -12.07 -8.64
CA TYR A 251 -21.31 -10.96 -8.00
C TYR A 251 -21.75 -10.76 -6.54
N ILE A 252 -23.07 -10.71 -6.29
CA ILE A 252 -23.60 -10.56 -4.93
C ILE A 252 -23.12 -11.70 -4.04
N ALA A 253 -23.13 -12.94 -4.51
CA ALA A 253 -22.68 -14.09 -3.74
C ALA A 253 -21.17 -14.01 -3.39
N GLN A 254 -20.32 -13.58 -4.35
CA GLN A 254 -18.91 -13.37 -4.11
C GLN A 254 -18.66 -12.18 -3.15
N ALA A 255 -19.36 -11.06 -3.35
CA ALA A 255 -19.26 -9.88 -2.48
C ALA A 255 -19.69 -10.20 -1.04
N GLU A 256 -20.78 -10.95 -0.86
CA GLU A 256 -21.24 -11.42 0.44
C GLU A 256 -20.21 -12.35 1.11
N LYS A 257 -19.56 -13.25 0.35
CA LYS A 257 -18.48 -14.10 0.85
C LYS A 257 -17.30 -13.26 1.33
N VAL A 258 -16.89 -12.27 0.54
CA VAL A 258 -15.82 -11.30 0.92
C VAL A 258 -16.20 -10.57 2.20
N ARG A 259 -17.41 -10.05 2.29
CA ARG A 259 -17.89 -9.31 3.47
C ARG A 259 -17.95 -10.18 4.72
N ARG A 260 -18.46 -11.41 4.62
CA ARG A 260 -18.52 -12.34 5.77
C ARG A 260 -17.15 -12.79 6.26
N ALA A 261 -16.17 -12.86 5.36
CA ALA A 261 -14.79 -13.21 5.70
C ALA A 261 -13.95 -12.01 6.15
N TYR A 262 -14.52 -10.80 6.20
CA TYR A 262 -13.80 -9.59 6.61
C TYR A 262 -13.28 -9.72 8.04
N PRO A 263 -11.96 -9.48 8.26
CA PRO A 263 -11.32 -9.74 9.55
C PRO A 263 -11.60 -8.69 10.63
N GLY A 264 -12.49 -7.73 10.37
CA GLY A 264 -12.87 -6.69 11.32
C GLY A 264 -11.90 -5.52 11.45
N TRP A 265 -11.00 -5.31 10.46
CA TRP A 265 -10.16 -4.11 10.43
C TRP A 265 -11.00 -2.84 10.31
N ILE A 266 -10.61 -1.80 11.00
CA ILE A 266 -11.27 -0.49 10.90
C ILE A 266 -10.97 0.14 9.54
N VAL A 267 -9.74 0.01 9.06
CA VAL A 267 -9.26 0.49 7.76
C VAL A 267 -8.61 -0.66 7.00
N ILE A 268 -8.86 -0.76 5.70
CA ILE A 268 -8.19 -1.74 4.84
C ILE A 268 -6.74 -1.31 4.65
N PRO A 269 -5.75 -2.21 4.81
CA PRO A 269 -4.35 -1.93 4.50
C PRO A 269 -4.16 -1.48 3.05
N ASP A 270 -3.24 -0.53 2.81
CA ASP A 270 -3.03 0.10 1.50
C ASP A 270 -2.78 -0.90 0.38
N ASP A 271 -2.10 -2.00 0.64
CA ASP A 271 -1.82 -3.03 -0.35
C ASP A 271 -3.07 -3.80 -0.81
N LEU A 272 -4.10 -3.89 0.04
CA LEU A 272 -5.40 -4.47 -0.30
C LEU A 272 -6.36 -3.42 -0.86
N LEU A 273 -6.22 -2.16 -0.45
CA LEU A 273 -7.06 -1.07 -0.93
C LEU A 273 -6.98 -0.92 -2.45
N ILE A 274 -5.76 -0.97 -3.03
CA ILE A 274 -5.54 -0.91 -4.47
C ILE A 274 -6.27 -2.05 -5.20
N GLU A 275 -6.24 -3.27 -4.67
CA GLU A 275 -6.96 -4.41 -5.25
C GLU A 275 -8.48 -4.24 -5.12
N PHE A 276 -8.93 -3.63 -4.04
CA PHE A 276 -10.33 -3.37 -3.75
C PHE A 276 -10.95 -2.28 -4.63
N GLU A 277 -10.15 -1.25 -5.01
CA GLU A 277 -10.58 -0.12 -5.82
C GLU A 277 -10.46 -0.36 -7.33
N ASN A 278 -9.58 -1.26 -7.77
CA ASN A 278 -9.28 -1.49 -9.18
C ASN A 278 -10.37 -2.21 -9.99
N ASP A 279 -11.46 -2.62 -9.34
CA ASP A 279 -12.59 -3.22 -10.03
C ASP A 279 -13.40 -2.12 -10.75
N ASN A 280 -13.61 -2.25 -12.03
CA ASN A 280 -14.48 -1.38 -12.82
C ASN A 280 -15.99 -1.58 -12.47
N ILE A 281 -16.25 -1.99 -11.23
CA ILE A 281 -17.57 -2.35 -10.70
C ILE A 281 -18.55 -1.17 -10.69
N PRO A 282 -18.19 0.04 -10.24
CA PRO A 282 -19.13 1.16 -10.23
C PRO A 282 -19.75 1.41 -11.61
N TYR A 283 -18.91 1.39 -12.65
CA TYR A 283 -19.36 1.59 -14.04
C TYR A 283 -20.23 0.43 -14.55
N GLN A 284 -19.89 -0.80 -14.19
CA GLN A 284 -20.69 -1.98 -14.57
C GLN A 284 -22.06 -1.93 -13.89
N ILE A 285 -22.15 -1.57 -12.62
CA ILE A 285 -23.42 -1.42 -11.89
C ILE A 285 -24.25 -0.31 -12.51
N GLU A 286 -23.67 0.85 -12.80
CA GLU A 286 -24.38 1.97 -13.44
C GLU A 286 -25.07 1.55 -14.74
N LYS A 287 -24.40 0.71 -15.54
CA LYS A 287 -24.97 0.21 -16.79
C LYS A 287 -26.15 -0.73 -16.59
N CYS A 288 -26.07 -1.64 -15.63
CA CYS A 288 -27.06 -2.70 -15.50
C CYS A 288 -28.18 -2.40 -14.47
N ILE A 289 -27.98 -1.46 -13.55
CA ILE A 289 -28.90 -1.28 -12.41
C ILE A 289 -30.32 -0.86 -12.81
N LYS A 290 -30.44 -0.13 -13.92
CA LYS A 290 -31.75 0.35 -14.45
C LYS A 290 -32.55 -0.77 -15.07
N ASP A 291 -31.90 -1.83 -15.52
CA ASP A 291 -32.50 -2.98 -16.17
C ASP A 291 -32.95 -4.07 -15.17
N ILE A 292 -32.59 -3.91 -13.87
CA ILE A 292 -33.00 -4.83 -12.82
C ILE A 292 -34.43 -4.55 -12.40
N SER A 293 -35.35 -5.46 -12.75
CA SER A 293 -36.76 -5.38 -12.38
C SER A 293 -37.06 -5.90 -10.97
N ASP A 294 -36.24 -6.83 -10.45
CA ASP A 294 -36.37 -7.36 -9.09
C ASP A 294 -35.81 -6.38 -8.04
N GLU A 295 -36.71 -5.72 -7.31
CA GLU A 295 -36.36 -4.76 -6.27
C GLU A 295 -35.45 -5.40 -5.21
N LYS A 296 -35.68 -6.67 -4.83
CA LYS A 296 -34.86 -7.34 -3.81
C LYS A 296 -33.43 -7.56 -4.30
N LEU A 297 -33.28 -7.99 -5.56
CA LEU A 297 -31.97 -8.16 -6.18
C LEU A 297 -31.23 -6.83 -6.27
N LYS A 298 -31.93 -5.77 -6.66
CA LYS A 298 -31.38 -4.40 -6.72
C LYS A 298 -30.89 -3.91 -5.36
N ILE A 299 -31.68 -4.07 -4.30
CA ILE A 299 -31.30 -3.69 -2.94
C ILE A 299 -30.08 -4.49 -2.46
N ARG A 300 -30.00 -5.79 -2.74
CA ARG A 300 -28.85 -6.62 -2.38
C ARG A 300 -27.57 -6.16 -3.11
N LEU A 301 -27.67 -5.84 -4.40
CA LEU A 301 -26.53 -5.32 -5.18
C LEU A 301 -26.04 -3.99 -4.61
N LEU A 302 -26.93 -3.04 -4.38
CA LEU A 302 -26.60 -1.73 -3.80
C LEU A 302 -25.99 -1.87 -2.41
N PHE A 303 -26.47 -2.80 -1.59
CA PHE A 303 -25.95 -3.03 -0.25
C PHE A 303 -24.50 -3.56 -0.27
N GLU A 304 -24.19 -4.56 -1.09
CA GLU A 304 -22.81 -5.07 -1.20
C GLU A 304 -21.87 -4.02 -1.78
N PHE A 305 -22.33 -3.20 -2.74
CA PHE A 305 -21.57 -2.07 -3.27
C PHE A 305 -21.32 -1.00 -2.22
N ASP A 306 -22.35 -0.60 -1.45
CA ASP A 306 -22.22 0.40 -0.37
C ASP A 306 -21.28 -0.08 0.73
N TRP A 307 -21.40 -1.36 1.13
CA TRP A 307 -20.51 -1.93 2.12
C TRP A 307 -19.04 -1.83 1.66
N ARG A 308 -18.77 -2.14 0.39
CA ARG A 308 -17.44 -2.02 -0.21
C ARG A 308 -16.93 -0.59 -0.17
N LEU A 309 -17.72 0.41 -0.55
CA LEU A 309 -17.36 1.82 -0.47
C LEU A 309 -17.06 2.26 0.97
N ASN A 310 -17.82 1.80 1.95
CA ASN A 310 -17.59 2.15 3.34
C ASN A 310 -16.29 1.57 3.91
N ILE A 311 -15.99 0.32 3.57
CA ILE A 311 -14.77 -0.34 4.06
C ILE A 311 -13.52 0.25 3.41
N SER A 312 -13.58 0.60 2.13
CA SER A 312 -12.46 1.25 1.41
C SER A 312 -12.31 2.74 1.72
N LEU A 313 -13.21 3.32 2.51
CA LEU A 313 -13.30 4.76 2.74
C LEU A 313 -13.45 5.57 1.44
N SER A 314 -13.90 4.93 0.37
CA SER A 314 -14.06 5.55 -0.95
C SER A 314 -15.18 6.59 -0.93
N PRO A 315 -15.00 7.75 -1.58
CA PRO A 315 -16.02 8.78 -1.66
C PRO A 315 -17.26 8.27 -2.43
N LYS A 316 -18.45 8.51 -1.86
CA LYS A 316 -19.74 8.15 -2.49
C LYS A 316 -20.17 9.22 -3.52
N ARG A 317 -19.35 9.46 -4.55
CA ARG A 317 -19.51 10.57 -5.50
C ARG A 317 -20.23 10.19 -6.80
N TYR A 318 -20.95 9.06 -6.83
CA TYR A 318 -21.66 8.62 -8.02
C TYR A 318 -23.08 9.16 -8.02
N ASP A 319 -23.43 10.01 -9.00
CA ASP A 319 -24.77 10.60 -9.10
C ASP A 319 -25.85 9.54 -9.34
N TRP A 320 -25.55 8.51 -10.15
CA TRP A 320 -26.46 7.38 -10.36
C TRP A 320 -26.75 6.65 -9.04
N TYR A 321 -25.74 6.48 -8.17
CA TYR A 321 -25.91 5.80 -6.89
C TYR A 321 -26.80 6.61 -5.94
N GLN A 322 -26.62 7.91 -5.84
CA GLN A 322 -27.50 8.77 -5.04
C GLN A 322 -28.95 8.70 -5.54
N GLN A 323 -29.17 8.74 -6.87
CA GLN A 323 -30.53 8.63 -7.46
C GLN A 323 -31.19 7.29 -7.09
N GLU A 324 -30.45 6.18 -7.11
CA GLU A 324 -30.96 4.89 -6.70
C GLU A 324 -31.28 4.81 -5.20
N LEU A 325 -30.49 5.47 -4.34
CA LEU A 325 -30.78 5.57 -2.91
C LEU A 325 -32.02 6.45 -2.64
N GLU A 326 -32.18 7.56 -3.35
CA GLU A 326 -33.35 8.44 -3.22
C GLU A 326 -34.66 7.76 -3.66
N ALA A 327 -34.58 6.73 -4.49
CA ALA A 327 -35.74 5.93 -4.93
C ALA A 327 -36.17 4.85 -3.90
N ILE A 328 -35.37 4.59 -2.86
CA ILE A 328 -35.68 3.57 -1.85
C ILE A 328 -36.86 4.00 -0.99
N THR A 329 -37.87 3.14 -0.91
CA THR A 329 -39.03 3.31 -0.02
C THR A 329 -39.11 2.15 0.97
N LEU A 330 -39.44 2.46 2.24
CA LEU A 330 -39.69 1.45 3.27
C LEU A 330 -41.14 0.95 3.16
N LYS A 331 -41.34 -0.35 3.25
CA LYS A 331 -42.64 -1.01 3.17
C LYS A 331 -42.85 -1.91 4.39
N THR A 332 -44.05 -2.00 4.88
CA THR A 332 -44.40 -2.74 6.11
C THR A 332 -44.41 -4.25 5.96
N ASP A 333 -44.48 -4.78 4.74
CA ASP A 333 -44.60 -6.21 4.42
C ASP A 333 -43.30 -6.83 3.90
N GLU A 334 -42.18 -6.18 4.08
CA GLU A 334 -40.88 -6.67 3.62
C GLU A 334 -40.23 -7.68 4.58
N SER A 335 -39.38 -8.55 4.05
CA SER A 335 -38.55 -9.39 4.90
C SER A 335 -37.58 -8.52 5.73
N LEU A 336 -37.33 -8.93 6.98
CA LEU A 336 -36.42 -8.22 7.88
C LEU A 336 -35.04 -7.98 7.23
N GLU A 337 -34.53 -8.95 6.46
CA GLU A 337 -33.26 -8.82 5.74
C GLU A 337 -33.26 -7.65 4.74
N ILE A 338 -34.29 -7.53 3.93
CA ILE A 338 -34.39 -6.44 2.93
C ILE A 338 -34.63 -5.11 3.61
N HIS A 339 -35.47 -5.07 4.63
CA HIS A 339 -35.73 -3.89 5.43
C HIS A 339 -34.44 -3.33 6.05
N GLN A 340 -33.64 -4.17 6.71
CA GLN A 340 -32.35 -3.76 7.31
C GLN A 340 -31.36 -3.25 6.24
N LYS A 341 -31.28 -3.89 5.07
CA LYS A 341 -30.43 -3.40 3.96
C LYS A 341 -30.90 -2.04 3.44
N LYS A 342 -32.21 -1.81 3.34
CA LYS A 342 -32.74 -0.49 2.97
C LYS A 342 -32.39 0.58 3.98
N ILE A 343 -32.57 0.32 5.29
CA ILE A 343 -32.16 1.26 6.35
C ILE A 343 -30.66 1.57 6.26
N TRP A 344 -29.81 0.54 6.07
CA TRP A 344 -28.38 0.73 5.87
C TRP A 344 -28.07 1.67 4.69
N LEU A 345 -28.72 1.47 3.56
CA LEU A 345 -28.53 2.31 2.36
C LEU A 345 -29.04 3.75 2.57
N LEU A 346 -30.16 3.91 3.27
CA LEU A 346 -30.69 5.24 3.60
C LEU A 346 -29.77 6.00 4.58
N ILE A 347 -29.06 5.31 5.49
CA ILE A 347 -28.02 5.94 6.32
C ILE A 347 -26.85 6.40 5.44
N SER A 348 -26.51 5.67 4.37
CA SER A 348 -25.52 6.13 3.39
C SER A 348 -25.99 7.37 2.62
N LEU A 349 -27.28 7.48 2.34
CA LEU A 349 -27.87 8.69 1.75
C LEU A 349 -27.80 9.89 2.73
N LEU A 350 -28.01 9.68 4.04
CA LEU A 350 -27.77 10.74 5.04
C LEU A 350 -26.33 11.25 4.96
N ASN A 351 -25.36 10.34 4.87
CA ASN A 351 -23.95 10.72 4.71
C ASN A 351 -23.71 11.58 3.46
N ILE A 352 -24.31 11.22 2.32
CA ILE A 352 -24.23 12.00 1.08
C ILE A 352 -24.84 13.39 1.27
N TYR A 353 -26.04 13.49 1.86
CA TYR A 353 -26.70 14.77 2.11
C TYR A 353 -25.89 15.66 3.06
N ARG A 354 -25.28 15.08 4.12
CA ARG A 354 -24.41 15.84 5.03
C ARG A 354 -23.22 16.43 4.29
N HIS A 355 -22.54 15.65 3.45
CA HIS A 355 -21.38 16.12 2.68
C HIS A 355 -21.74 17.14 1.59
N LYS A 356 -22.96 17.08 1.04
CA LYS A 356 -23.47 18.06 0.07
C LYS A 356 -24.11 19.30 0.72
N GLY A 357 -24.29 19.31 2.05
CA GLY A 357 -24.97 20.39 2.76
C GLY A 357 -26.49 20.46 2.51
N GLU A 358 -27.12 19.37 2.07
CA GLU A 358 -28.56 19.28 1.79
C GLU A 358 -29.37 19.08 3.08
N ILE A 359 -29.31 20.07 3.96
CA ILE A 359 -29.79 20.00 5.36
C ILE A 359 -31.25 19.60 5.47
N LYS A 360 -32.14 20.17 4.65
CA LYS A 360 -33.58 19.85 4.72
C LYS A 360 -33.86 18.39 4.41
N LYS A 361 -33.28 17.88 3.32
CA LYS A 361 -33.42 16.48 2.94
C LYS A 361 -32.84 15.55 4.00
N TYR A 362 -31.71 15.95 4.61
CA TYR A 362 -31.09 15.22 5.70
C TYR A 362 -32.03 15.07 6.88
N ASP A 363 -32.61 16.18 7.37
CA ASP A 363 -33.47 16.18 8.57
C ASP A 363 -34.76 15.38 8.33
N GLU A 364 -35.40 15.51 7.15
CA GLU A 364 -36.58 14.71 6.77
C GLU A 364 -36.25 13.20 6.74
N LEU A 365 -35.13 12.83 6.11
CA LEU A 365 -34.72 11.42 6.01
C LEU A 365 -34.32 10.85 7.38
N LYS A 366 -33.57 11.61 8.19
CA LYS A 366 -33.18 11.24 9.55
C LYS A 366 -34.40 10.92 10.42
N ASP A 367 -35.45 11.77 10.36
CA ASP A 367 -36.67 11.58 11.14
C ASP A 367 -37.46 10.34 10.69
N ASN A 368 -37.42 10.03 9.39
CA ASN A 368 -38.04 8.81 8.84
C ASN A 368 -37.30 7.53 9.30
N ILE A 369 -35.96 7.52 9.22
CA ILE A 369 -35.16 6.38 9.69
C ILE A 369 -35.32 6.23 11.21
N GLY A 370 -35.36 7.34 11.95
CA GLY A 370 -35.48 7.35 13.42
C GLY A 370 -36.71 6.61 13.94
N LYS A 371 -37.77 6.48 13.14
CA LYS A 371 -38.99 5.72 13.51
C LYS A 371 -38.80 4.21 13.44
N GLU A 372 -37.84 3.75 12.63
CA GLU A 372 -37.58 2.33 12.34
C GLU A 372 -36.29 1.82 13.05
N ILE A 373 -35.57 2.69 13.75
CA ILE A 373 -34.21 2.39 14.22
C ILE A 373 -34.15 1.40 15.38
N ASP A 374 -35.25 1.24 16.11
CA ASP A 374 -35.32 0.31 17.23
C ASP A 374 -35.50 -1.14 16.78
N ASP A 375 -36.00 -1.37 15.55
CA ASP A 375 -36.29 -2.67 14.98
C ASP A 375 -35.15 -3.24 14.12
N VAL A 376 -34.00 -2.58 14.08
CA VAL A 376 -32.82 -3.03 13.30
C VAL A 376 -31.70 -3.59 14.18
N SER A 377 -30.71 -4.22 13.56
CA SER A 377 -29.53 -4.75 14.24
C SER A 377 -28.72 -3.65 14.95
N ASP A 378 -27.98 -4.03 16.00
CA ASP A 378 -27.11 -3.11 16.74
C ASP A 378 -26.07 -2.41 15.85
N GLU A 379 -25.56 -3.12 14.83
CA GLU A 379 -24.62 -2.56 13.85
C GLU A 379 -25.26 -1.40 13.07
N ILE A 380 -26.48 -1.57 12.56
CA ILE A 380 -27.19 -0.54 11.79
C ILE A 380 -27.58 0.62 12.71
N ARG A 381 -28.02 0.33 13.93
CA ARG A 381 -28.35 1.33 14.95
C ARG A 381 -27.13 2.17 15.30
N SER A 382 -26.00 1.55 15.54
CA SER A 382 -24.73 2.25 15.82
C SER A 382 -24.30 3.13 14.66
N ARG A 383 -24.42 2.63 13.41
CA ARG A 383 -24.12 3.40 12.21
C ARG A 383 -25.01 4.65 12.10
N TYR A 384 -26.30 4.53 12.41
CA TYR A 384 -27.23 5.67 12.40
C TYR A 384 -26.83 6.71 13.44
N TYR A 385 -26.61 6.30 14.69
CA TYR A 385 -26.22 7.23 15.74
C TYR A 385 -24.88 7.93 15.44
N ASN A 386 -23.92 7.20 14.89
CA ASN A 386 -22.67 7.82 14.45
C ASN A 386 -22.92 8.90 13.39
N GLU A 387 -23.68 8.60 12.33
CA GLU A 387 -23.95 9.56 11.25
C GLU A 387 -24.70 10.79 11.76
N VAL A 388 -25.69 10.61 12.65
CA VAL A 388 -26.44 11.72 13.24
C VAL A 388 -25.55 12.56 14.16
N SER A 389 -24.68 11.96 14.94
CA SER A 389 -23.70 12.67 15.76
C SER A 389 -22.76 13.52 14.92
N LEU A 390 -22.23 12.95 13.83
CA LEU A 390 -21.35 13.67 12.89
C LEU A 390 -22.05 14.86 12.24
N MET A 391 -23.37 14.77 11.97
CA MET A 391 -24.14 15.90 11.46
C MET A 391 -24.23 17.03 12.49
N PHE A 392 -24.50 16.74 13.76
CA PHE A 392 -24.53 17.76 14.80
C PHE A 392 -23.14 18.36 15.06
N LEU A 393 -22.08 17.56 15.07
CA LEU A 393 -20.71 18.06 15.17
C LEU A 393 -20.35 18.98 14.00
N SER A 394 -20.76 18.66 12.78
CA SER A 394 -20.52 19.52 11.60
C SER A 394 -21.24 20.88 11.69
N ARG A 395 -22.29 20.97 12.51
CA ARG A 395 -23.03 22.20 12.82
C ARG A 395 -22.54 22.90 14.11
N LEU A 396 -21.51 22.35 14.76
CA LEU A 396 -21.00 22.78 16.09
C LEU A 396 -22.08 22.72 17.19
N ASP A 397 -23.07 21.86 17.02
CA ASP A 397 -24.13 21.61 18.01
C ASP A 397 -23.72 20.44 18.91
N TYR A 398 -22.83 20.74 19.85
CA TYR A 398 -22.25 19.75 20.76
C TYR A 398 -23.27 19.18 21.74
N ASP A 399 -24.27 19.97 22.18
CA ASP A 399 -25.32 19.51 23.12
C ASP A 399 -26.21 18.48 22.42
N ALA A 400 -26.63 18.73 21.20
CA ALA A 400 -27.40 17.77 20.43
C ALA A 400 -26.58 16.48 20.12
N ALA A 401 -25.29 16.63 19.77
CA ALA A 401 -24.41 15.48 19.59
C ALA A 401 -24.30 14.62 20.86
N LEU A 402 -24.11 15.22 22.03
CA LEU A 402 -24.11 14.54 23.34
C LEU A 402 -25.42 13.82 23.61
N GLY A 403 -26.57 14.46 23.30
CA GLY A 403 -27.88 13.84 23.42
C GLY A 403 -28.04 12.56 22.58
N ILE A 404 -27.42 12.49 21.43
CA ILE A 404 -27.35 11.27 20.58
C ILE A 404 -26.45 10.22 21.19
N VAL A 405 -25.24 10.60 21.62
CA VAL A 405 -24.27 9.67 22.21
C VAL A 405 -24.81 8.99 23.47
N GLN A 406 -25.61 9.67 24.26
CA GLN A 406 -26.27 9.10 25.46
C GLN A 406 -27.27 7.98 25.11
N LYS A 407 -27.89 8.04 23.94
CA LYS A 407 -28.79 7.01 23.39
C LYS A 407 -28.05 5.88 22.67
N TRP A 408 -26.80 6.15 22.29
CA TRP A 408 -25.99 5.21 21.55
C TRP A 408 -25.34 4.19 22.48
N ASN A 409 -25.86 2.98 22.49
CA ASN A 409 -25.40 1.91 23.36
C ASN A 409 -24.91 0.68 22.57
N PRO A 410 -23.70 0.74 22.01
CA PRO A 410 -23.15 -0.35 21.21
C PRO A 410 -22.90 -1.59 22.09
N SER A 411 -22.96 -2.77 21.50
CA SER A 411 -22.57 -4.01 22.17
C SER A 411 -21.12 -3.92 22.69
N SER A 412 -20.84 -4.57 23.82
CA SER A 412 -19.50 -4.61 24.44
C SER A 412 -18.43 -5.16 23.48
N MET A 413 -18.81 -6.02 22.55
CA MET A 413 -17.93 -6.63 21.55
C MET A 413 -17.81 -5.80 20.26
N ASP A 414 -18.63 -4.78 20.08
CA ASP A 414 -18.52 -3.87 18.93
C ASP A 414 -17.50 -2.76 19.20
N TYR A 415 -16.22 -3.14 19.17
CA TYR A 415 -15.12 -2.21 19.44
C TYR A 415 -15.10 -1.03 18.48
N LYS A 416 -15.48 -1.23 17.20
CA LYS A 416 -15.53 -0.16 16.20
C LYS A 416 -16.51 0.93 16.60
N SER A 417 -17.75 0.57 16.93
CA SER A 417 -18.78 1.54 17.33
C SER A 417 -18.44 2.20 18.65
N ARG A 418 -17.82 1.48 19.58
CA ARG A 418 -17.34 2.02 20.86
C ARG A 418 -16.23 3.06 20.67
N ILE A 419 -15.28 2.81 19.75
CA ILE A 419 -14.22 3.79 19.39
C ILE A 419 -14.85 5.03 18.74
N LEU A 420 -15.80 4.88 17.80
CA LEU A 420 -16.48 6.00 17.17
C LEU A 420 -17.28 6.82 18.20
N ARG A 421 -17.97 6.16 19.15
CA ARG A 421 -18.65 6.85 20.24
C ARG A 421 -17.68 7.64 21.11
N ALA A 422 -16.52 7.06 21.46
CA ALA A 422 -15.49 7.74 22.23
C ALA A 422 -14.97 8.98 21.49
N SER A 423 -14.78 8.92 20.16
CA SER A 423 -14.40 10.09 19.36
C SER A 423 -15.44 11.22 19.45
N VAL A 424 -16.74 10.90 19.44
CA VAL A 424 -17.78 11.92 19.59
C VAL A 424 -17.76 12.55 20.98
N TRP A 425 -17.54 11.77 22.05
CA TRP A 425 -17.35 12.32 23.39
C TRP A 425 -16.17 13.29 23.45
N ASP A 426 -15.04 12.92 22.88
CA ASP A 426 -13.82 13.75 22.85
C ASP A 426 -14.07 15.08 22.13
N GLU A 427 -14.66 15.06 20.94
CA GLU A 427 -15.05 16.25 20.17
C GLU A 427 -16.02 17.16 20.92
N CYS A 428 -16.88 16.58 21.80
CA CYS A 428 -17.79 17.33 22.67
C CYS A 428 -17.16 17.77 23.99
N GLY A 429 -15.85 17.66 24.18
CA GLY A 429 -15.12 18.03 25.40
C GLY A 429 -15.32 17.09 26.59
N LYS A 430 -15.78 15.85 26.35
CA LYS A 430 -15.94 14.80 27.33
C LYS A 430 -14.75 13.83 27.34
N GLU A 431 -13.54 14.38 27.49
CA GLU A 431 -12.27 13.63 27.42
C GLU A 431 -12.20 12.47 28.43
N ASN A 432 -12.74 12.65 29.66
CA ASN A 432 -12.70 11.60 30.68
C ASN A 432 -13.54 10.39 30.29
N GLU A 433 -14.73 10.62 29.74
CA GLU A 433 -15.65 9.59 29.25
C GLU A 433 -15.03 8.86 28.04
N ALA A 434 -14.43 9.60 27.10
CA ALA A 434 -13.72 9.06 25.95
C ALA A 434 -12.53 8.18 26.37
N LEU A 435 -11.67 8.68 27.26
CA LEU A 435 -10.53 7.93 27.77
C LEU A 435 -10.93 6.68 28.56
N LYS A 436 -12.02 6.76 29.34
CA LYS A 436 -12.54 5.58 30.02
C LYS A 436 -12.97 4.50 29.06
N GLU A 437 -13.77 4.86 28.04
CA GLU A 437 -14.24 3.92 27.02
C GLU A 437 -13.06 3.26 26.28
N LEU A 438 -12.06 4.05 25.87
CA LEU A 438 -10.88 3.52 25.17
C LEU A 438 -10.03 2.59 26.04
N LYS A 439 -9.92 2.87 27.35
CA LYS A 439 -9.26 1.97 28.30
C LYS A 439 -10.04 0.66 28.48
N ASP A 440 -11.35 0.74 28.61
CA ASP A 440 -12.20 -0.45 28.73
C ASP A 440 -12.08 -1.34 27.48
N ILE A 441 -12.09 -0.74 26.28
CA ILE A 441 -11.87 -1.46 25.01
C ILE A 441 -10.50 -2.16 25.00
N ARG A 442 -9.44 -1.44 25.37
CA ARG A 442 -8.08 -2.03 25.43
C ARG A 442 -8.03 -3.24 26.36
N ASP A 443 -8.62 -3.09 27.54
CA ASP A 443 -8.60 -4.14 28.56
C ASP A 443 -9.44 -5.36 28.14
N ASP A 444 -10.55 -5.15 27.44
CA ASP A 444 -11.37 -6.21 26.86
C ASP A 444 -10.62 -6.99 25.76
N ILE A 445 -9.95 -6.29 24.86
CA ILE A 445 -9.11 -6.91 23.81
C ILE A 445 -7.95 -7.70 24.43
N GLN A 446 -7.30 -7.19 25.48
CA GLN A 446 -6.24 -7.90 26.19
C GLN A 446 -6.74 -9.19 26.86
N LYS A 447 -7.91 -9.14 27.49
CA LYS A 447 -8.54 -10.34 28.08
C LYS A 447 -8.86 -11.40 27.05
N GLN A 448 -9.42 -11.02 25.90
CA GLN A 448 -9.68 -11.95 24.80
C GLN A 448 -8.41 -12.62 24.31
N ARG A 449 -7.34 -11.85 24.06
CA ARG A 449 -6.06 -12.38 23.60
C ARG A 449 -5.44 -13.37 24.57
N LEU A 450 -5.65 -13.18 25.89
CA LEU A 450 -5.17 -14.09 26.92
C LEU A 450 -6.04 -15.35 27.05
N ALA A 451 -7.31 -15.30 26.63
CA ALA A 451 -8.21 -16.45 26.63
C ALA A 451 -8.06 -17.35 25.39
N GLU A 452 -7.46 -16.83 24.30
CA GLU A 452 -7.21 -17.56 23.04
C GLU A 452 -5.80 -18.24 23.00
N ASN A 453 -4.93 -17.93 23.98
CA ASN A 453 -3.62 -18.57 24.18
C ASN A 453 -3.66 -19.57 25.34
#